data_f227edfdcb7695f09ca6b63637eff6b1
#
_entry.id   f227edfdcb7695f09ca6b63637eff6b1
#
_cell.length_a   1.000
_cell.length_b   1.000
_cell.length_c   1.000
_cell.angle_alpha   90.00
_cell.angle_beta   90.00
_cell.angle_gamma   90.00
#
_symmetry.space_group_name_H-M   'P 1'
#
loop_
_entity.id
_entity.type
_entity.pdbx_description
1 polymer ?
#
loop_
_entity_poly.entity_id
_entity_poly.type
_entity_poly.pdbx_seq_one_letter_code
_entity_poly.pdbx_strand_id
1 'polypeptide(L)'
;MYALAIIRYRKPLEDVLKHTDSHRAYLQGLKQEGVLLASGPLVPRHGGVLLLRVPDNEAQQTLDSIRDNDPYVRFGVAQYELWPWSVGIGAEDLDRL
;
A
#
# COMPACT_ATOMS: atom_id res chain seq x y z
N MET A 1 0.31 0.37 14.59
CA MET A 1 -0.10 1.65 13.95
C MET A 1 -0.69 1.36 12.58
N TYR A 2 -1.81 2.00 12.28
CA TYR A 2 -2.37 1.96 10.94
C TYR A 2 -1.75 3.03 10.06
N ALA A 3 -1.78 2.80 8.75
CA ALA A 3 -1.34 3.78 7.77
C ALA A 3 -2.11 3.60 6.46
N LEU A 4 -2.28 4.70 5.75
CA LEU A 4 -2.76 4.67 4.37
C LEU A 4 -1.58 4.93 3.45
N ALA A 5 -1.48 4.15 2.39
CA ALA A 5 -0.57 4.44 1.30
C ALA A 5 -1.43 4.77 0.08
N ILE A 6 -1.26 5.98 -0.43
CA ILE A 6 -1.91 6.41 -1.66
C ILE A 6 -0.90 6.18 -2.78
N ILE A 7 -1.26 5.32 -3.71
CA ILE A 7 -0.42 5.02 -4.87
C ILE A 7 -0.88 5.89 -6.02
N ARG A 8 0.05 6.65 -6.60
CA ARG A 8 -0.23 7.53 -7.73
C ARG A 8 0.57 7.05 -8.94
N TYR A 9 -0.12 6.80 -10.05
CA TYR A 9 0.57 6.38 -11.28
C TYR A 9 1.36 7.55 -11.86
N ARG A 10 2.57 7.24 -12.31
CA ARG A 10 3.51 8.21 -12.92
C ARG A 10 3.68 7.97 -14.41
N LYS A 11 3.08 6.93 -14.94
CA LYS A 11 3.15 6.52 -16.33
C LYS A 11 1.74 6.20 -16.82
N PRO A 12 1.52 6.13 -18.15
CA PRO A 12 0.24 5.70 -18.68
C PRO A 12 -0.16 4.32 -18.13
N LEU A 13 -1.46 4.07 -18.04
CA LEU A 13 -1.98 2.83 -17.48
C LEU A 13 -1.40 1.59 -18.16
N GLU A 14 -1.19 1.63 -19.47
CA GLU A 14 -0.61 0.50 -20.21
C GLU A 14 0.77 0.12 -19.69
N ASP A 15 1.59 1.09 -19.24
CA ASP A 15 2.90 0.83 -18.67
C ASP A 15 2.77 0.27 -17.25
N VAL A 16 1.83 0.77 -16.48
CA VAL A 16 1.54 0.28 -15.13
C VAL A 16 1.11 -1.18 -15.19
N LEU A 17 0.26 -1.54 -16.14
CA LEU A 17 -0.27 -2.89 -16.29
C LEU A 17 0.83 -3.93 -16.55
N LYS A 18 1.95 -3.54 -17.13
CA LYS A 18 3.10 -4.44 -17.33
C LYS A 18 3.68 -4.97 -16.03
N HIS A 19 3.46 -4.26 -14.92
CA HIS A 19 4.02 -4.61 -13.60
C HIS A 19 2.93 -4.98 -12.59
N THR A 20 1.67 -5.09 -13.02
CA THR A 20 0.54 -5.33 -12.11
C THR A 20 0.58 -6.70 -11.47
N ASP A 21 0.96 -7.74 -12.21
CA ASP A 21 1.03 -9.09 -11.64
C ASP A 21 2.09 -9.18 -10.54
N SER A 22 3.28 -8.59 -10.77
CA SER A 22 4.35 -8.53 -9.76
C SER A 22 3.91 -7.71 -8.55
N HIS A 23 3.25 -6.57 -8.78
CA HIS A 23 2.72 -5.73 -7.71
C HIS A 23 1.71 -6.50 -6.84
N ARG A 24 0.77 -7.20 -7.48
CA ARG A 24 -0.24 -7.99 -6.75
C ARG A 24 0.37 -9.13 -5.96
N ALA A 25 1.37 -9.82 -6.52
CA ALA A 25 2.09 -10.88 -5.81
C ALA A 25 2.78 -10.34 -4.56
N TYR A 26 3.41 -9.17 -4.69
CA TYR A 26 4.03 -8.48 -3.57
C TYR A 26 3.00 -8.16 -2.47
N LEU A 27 1.85 -7.59 -2.87
CA LEU A 27 0.79 -7.24 -1.92
C LEU A 27 0.19 -8.47 -1.24
N GLN A 28 0.05 -9.58 -1.94
CA GLN A 28 -0.45 -10.83 -1.35
C GLN A 28 0.50 -11.32 -0.25
N GLY A 29 1.81 -11.16 -0.43
CA GLY A 29 2.79 -11.47 0.60
C GLY A 29 2.58 -10.63 1.86
N LEU A 30 2.37 -9.33 1.69
CA LEU A 30 2.07 -8.42 2.82
C LEU A 30 0.75 -8.79 3.49
N LYS A 31 -0.24 -9.24 2.73
CA LYS A 31 -1.52 -9.68 3.26
C LYS A 31 -1.34 -10.92 4.15
N GLN A 32 -0.55 -11.89 3.71
CA GLN A 32 -0.26 -13.11 4.47
C GLN A 32 0.48 -12.81 5.77
N GLU A 33 1.34 -11.79 5.76
CA GLU A 33 2.07 -11.36 6.95
C GLU A 33 1.21 -10.55 7.93
N GLY A 34 -0.02 -10.21 7.55
CA GLY A 34 -0.91 -9.39 8.38
C GLY A 34 -0.61 -7.90 8.33
N VAL A 35 0.27 -7.46 7.43
CA VAL A 35 0.64 -6.06 7.26
C VAL A 35 -0.37 -5.33 6.39
N LEU A 36 -0.78 -5.94 5.28
CA LEU A 36 -1.82 -5.38 4.41
C LEU A 36 -3.19 -5.87 4.84
N LEU A 37 -4.09 -4.94 5.14
CA LEU A 37 -5.47 -5.27 5.52
C LEU A 37 -6.41 -5.24 4.32
N ALA A 38 -6.26 -4.25 3.46
CA ALA A 38 -7.08 -4.09 2.27
C ALA A 38 -6.34 -3.25 1.24
N SER A 39 -6.63 -3.47 -0.03
CA SER A 39 -6.07 -2.68 -1.12
C SER A 39 -6.97 -2.73 -2.34
N GLY A 40 -6.82 -1.78 -3.22
CA GLY A 40 -7.52 -1.76 -4.50
C GLY A 40 -7.23 -0.50 -5.29
N PRO A 41 -7.56 -0.52 -6.60
CA PRO A 41 -7.41 0.67 -7.42
C PRO A 41 -8.47 1.72 -7.08
N LEU A 42 -8.11 2.98 -7.28
CA LEU A 42 -9.07 4.08 -7.24
C LEU A 42 -9.98 4.04 -8.47
N VAL A 43 -11.13 4.68 -8.34
CA VAL A 43 -12.10 4.80 -9.44
C VAL A 43 -12.32 6.28 -9.73
N PRO A 44 -11.95 6.79 -10.91
CA PRO A 44 -11.29 6.11 -12.02
C PRO A 44 -9.87 5.65 -11.68
N ARG A 45 -9.34 4.71 -12.47
CA ARG A 45 -8.08 4.04 -12.15
C ARG A 45 -6.86 4.89 -12.55
N HIS A 46 -6.43 5.77 -11.65
CA HIS A 46 -5.19 6.55 -11.79
C HIS A 46 -4.23 6.32 -10.62
N GLY A 47 -4.50 5.33 -9.80
CA GLY A 47 -3.74 4.96 -8.63
C GLY A 47 -4.49 3.93 -7.81
N GLY A 48 -4.08 3.75 -6.57
CA GLY A 48 -4.69 2.82 -5.65
C GLY A 48 -4.49 3.25 -4.21
N VAL A 49 -5.03 2.45 -3.29
CA VAL A 49 -4.89 2.68 -1.85
C VAL A 49 -4.55 1.38 -1.16
N LEU A 50 -3.64 1.44 -0.21
CA LEU A 50 -3.35 0.35 0.73
C LEU A 50 -3.75 0.78 2.12
N LEU A 51 -4.42 -0.09 2.86
CA LEU A 51 -4.61 0.04 4.30
C LEU A 51 -3.65 -0.91 4.98
N LEU A 52 -2.72 -0.35 5.76
CA LEU A 52 -1.61 -1.09 6.35
C LEU A 52 -1.67 -1.06 7.86
N ARG A 53 -1.11 -2.11 8.48
CA ARG A 53 -0.84 -2.16 9.91
C ARG A 53 0.63 -2.50 10.12
N VAL A 54 1.35 -1.61 10.80
CA VAL A 54 2.80 -1.72 11.01
C VAL A 54 3.13 -1.56 12.48
N PRO A 55 4.32 -2.02 12.94
CA PRO A 55 4.74 -1.83 14.34
C PRO A 55 4.82 -0.36 14.71
N ASP A 56 4.41 -0.02 15.94
CA ASP A 56 4.40 1.37 16.40
C ASP A 56 5.79 1.96 16.48
N ASN A 57 6.77 1.20 16.95
CA ASN A 57 8.11 1.69 17.22
C ASN A 57 9.00 1.81 15.98
N GLU A 58 8.61 1.22 14.85
CA GLU A 58 9.38 1.26 13.60
C GLU A 58 8.49 1.58 12.42
N ALA A 59 7.41 2.33 12.66
CA ALA A 59 6.37 2.54 11.65
C ALA A 59 6.93 3.19 10.38
N GLN A 60 7.72 4.26 10.51
CA GLN A 60 8.22 4.97 9.33
C GLN A 60 9.19 4.11 8.52
N GLN A 61 10.12 3.41 9.20
CA GLN A 61 11.05 2.52 8.50
C GLN A 61 10.32 1.40 7.77
N THR A 62 9.30 0.82 8.42
CA THR A 62 8.51 -0.25 7.82
C THR A 62 7.74 0.27 6.61
N LEU A 63 7.12 1.43 6.71
CA LEU A 63 6.38 2.04 5.60
C LEU A 63 7.30 2.36 4.42
N ASP A 64 8.49 2.92 4.70
CA ASP A 64 9.46 3.21 3.65
C ASP A 64 9.91 1.94 2.93
N SER A 65 10.13 0.87 3.68
CA SER A 65 10.51 -0.43 3.12
C SER A 65 9.39 -1.02 2.24
N ILE A 66 8.14 -0.92 2.69
CA ILE A 66 6.99 -1.39 1.92
C ILE A 66 6.92 -0.67 0.58
N ARG A 67 7.06 0.66 0.59
CA ARG A 67 7.08 1.48 -0.62
C ARG A 67 8.22 1.06 -1.55
N ASP A 68 9.43 0.97 -1.00
CA ASP A 68 10.64 0.79 -1.80
C ASP A 68 10.72 -0.60 -2.44
N ASN A 69 10.02 -1.58 -1.87
CA ASN A 69 10.02 -2.95 -2.38
C ASN A 69 8.84 -3.26 -3.32
N ASP A 70 7.90 -2.34 -3.48
CA ASP A 70 6.81 -2.53 -4.43
C ASP A 70 7.35 -2.44 -5.87
N PRO A 71 7.09 -3.44 -6.72
CA PRO A 71 7.49 -3.39 -8.13
C PRO A 71 7.05 -2.14 -8.87
N TYR A 72 5.89 -1.56 -8.55
CA TYR A 72 5.45 -0.30 -9.15
C TYR A 72 6.44 0.84 -8.89
N VAL A 73 7.00 0.91 -7.69
CA VAL A 73 7.98 1.93 -7.34
C VAL A 73 9.34 1.58 -7.93
N ARG A 74 9.74 0.31 -7.86
CA ARG A 74 11.04 -0.14 -8.37
C ARG A 74 11.18 0.08 -9.88
N PHE A 75 10.09 -0.04 -10.62
CA PHE A 75 10.08 0.20 -12.06
C PHE A 75 9.65 1.61 -12.43
N GLY A 76 9.45 2.48 -11.44
CA GLY A 76 9.19 3.90 -11.68
C GLY A 76 7.84 4.21 -12.30
N VAL A 77 6.85 3.30 -12.22
CA VAL A 77 5.52 3.52 -12.82
C VAL A 77 4.54 4.15 -11.84
N ALA A 78 4.88 4.17 -10.54
CA ALA A 78 4.05 4.79 -9.51
C ALA A 78 4.90 5.30 -8.36
N GLN A 79 4.31 6.13 -7.54
CA GLN A 79 4.90 6.59 -6.29
C GLN A 79 3.87 6.44 -5.17
N TYR A 80 4.36 6.35 -3.93
CA TYR A 80 3.53 6.28 -2.74
C TYR A 80 3.49 7.62 -2.05
N GLU A 81 2.32 7.93 -1.48
CA GLU A 81 2.13 8.97 -0.47
C GLU A 81 1.73 8.24 0.81
N LEU A 82 2.55 8.34 1.85
CA LEU A 82 2.40 7.56 3.08
C LEU A 82 1.79 8.43 4.18
N TRP A 83 0.69 7.95 4.76
CA TRP A 83 -0.03 8.65 5.83
C TRP A 83 -0.21 7.73 7.03
N PRO A 84 0.63 7.83 8.07
CA PRO A 84 0.30 7.22 9.36
C PRO A 84 -1.06 7.74 9.84
N TRP A 85 -1.90 6.84 10.35
CA TRP A 85 -3.29 7.16 10.62
C TRP A 85 -3.68 6.72 12.03
N SER A 86 -4.07 7.70 12.87
CA SER A 86 -4.62 7.41 14.18
C SER A 86 -6.12 7.22 14.02
N VAL A 87 -6.53 5.95 13.92
CA VAL A 87 -7.94 5.61 13.70
C VAL A 87 -8.73 5.88 14.98
N GLY A 88 -9.85 6.59 14.84
CA GLY A 88 -10.76 6.85 15.94
C GLY A 88 -11.96 5.92 15.88
N ILE A 89 -13.05 6.38 15.29
CA ILE A 89 -14.27 5.59 15.14
C ILE A 89 -14.00 4.40 14.25
N GLY A 90 -14.30 3.20 14.73
CA GLY A 90 -14.06 1.95 13.98
C GLY A 90 -12.72 1.29 14.27
N ALA A 91 -11.90 1.85 15.16
CA ALA A 91 -10.59 1.28 15.47
C ALA A 91 -10.68 -0.17 15.94
N GLU A 92 -11.62 -0.50 16.80
CA GLU A 92 -11.80 -1.85 17.33
C GLU A 92 -12.18 -2.86 16.25
N ASP A 93 -12.87 -2.44 15.21
CA ASP A 93 -13.21 -3.33 14.09
C ASP A 93 -11.95 -3.65 13.27
N LEU A 94 -11.08 -2.66 13.05
CA LEU A 94 -9.80 -2.89 12.39
C LEU A 94 -8.89 -3.78 13.22
N ASP A 95 -8.89 -3.61 14.53
CA ASP A 95 -8.05 -4.39 15.44
C ASP A 95 -8.39 -5.89 15.42
N ARG A 96 -9.58 -6.25 14.96
CA ARG A 96 -9.99 -7.66 14.81
C ARG A 96 -9.49 -8.32 13.53
N LEU A 97 -8.99 -7.56 12.60
CA LEU A 97 -8.51 -8.10 11.33
C LEU A 97 -7.15 -8.76 11.44
#